data_16d9209687200776f623c50035d95935
#
_entry.id   16d9209687200776f623c50035d95935
#
_cell.length_a   1.000
_cell.length_b   1.000
_cell.length_c   1.000
_cell.angle_alpha   90.00
_cell.angle_beta   90.00
_cell.angle_gamma   90.00
#
_symmetry.space_group_name_H-M   'P 1'
#
loop_
_entity.id
_entity.type
_entity.pdbx_description
1 polymer ?
#
loop_
_entity_poly.entity_id
_entity_poly.type
_entity_poly.pdbx_seq_one_letter_code
_entity_poly.pdbx_strand_id
1 'polypeptide(L)'
;MKKEFTGIVAGLLLATVSGVSFAENDPLVGKWKTIDDRTSYSRADVEIRKKPDGTYEGIIVETRNIPGAEKMNICHQCPGQLKNKPFIGLPFIWGFKQDPKNPLQFVQGSVLDPIGGKVYKGKARLSANGKRLTLRGYVGVSVIGRSVTWIKY
;
A
#
# COMPACT_ATOMS: atom_id res chain seq x y z
N MET A 1 20.30 65.22 -43.78
CA MET A 1 19.62 64.98 -42.48
C MET A 1 19.34 63.44 -42.34
N LYS A 2 20.14 62.78 -41.55
CA LYS A 2 19.97 61.38 -41.28
C LYS A 2 19.22 61.22 -39.94
N LYS A 3 18.05 60.62 -39.96
CA LYS A 3 17.30 60.24 -38.75
C LYS A 3 17.67 58.81 -38.41
N GLU A 4 18.34 58.64 -37.30
CA GLU A 4 18.63 57.34 -36.69
C GLU A 4 17.38 56.90 -35.98
N PHE A 5 16.84 55.69 -36.37
CA PHE A 5 15.77 55.02 -35.63
C PHE A 5 16.41 54.01 -34.68
N THR A 6 16.39 54.32 -33.40
CA THR A 6 16.81 53.41 -32.34
C THR A 6 15.67 52.49 -32.00
N GLY A 7 15.77 51.23 -32.43
CA GLY A 7 14.83 50.16 -32.07
C GLY A 7 15.09 49.65 -30.67
N ILE A 8 14.12 49.81 -29.78
CA ILE A 8 14.13 49.25 -28.44
C ILE A 8 13.59 47.80 -28.57
N VAL A 9 14.47 46.81 -28.36
CA VAL A 9 14.07 45.39 -28.24
C VAL A 9 13.69 45.16 -26.79
N ALA A 10 12.38 45.06 -26.53
CA ALA A 10 11.87 44.65 -25.23
C ALA A 10 11.99 43.12 -25.12
N GLY A 11 12.98 42.65 -24.37
CA GLY A 11 13.15 41.25 -24.03
C GLY A 11 12.09 40.81 -23.02
N LEU A 12 11.17 39.93 -23.45
CA LEU A 12 10.17 39.33 -22.60
C LEU A 12 10.84 38.15 -21.83
N LEU A 13 11.18 38.38 -20.57
CA LEU A 13 11.62 37.30 -19.67
C LEU A 13 10.41 36.43 -19.28
N LEU A 14 10.29 35.25 -19.90
CA LEU A 14 9.40 34.20 -19.40
C LEU A 14 10.01 33.63 -18.13
N ALA A 15 9.50 34.01 -16.97
CA ALA A 15 9.78 33.33 -15.71
C ALA A 15 9.04 31.96 -15.69
N THR A 16 9.75 30.88 -15.93
CA THR A 16 9.23 29.54 -15.71
C THR A 16 9.13 29.28 -14.21
N VAL A 17 7.93 29.39 -13.66
CA VAL A 17 7.64 28.95 -12.29
C VAL A 17 7.69 27.43 -12.29
N SER A 18 8.83 26.87 -11.89
CA SER A 18 8.94 25.44 -11.57
C SER A 18 8.09 25.17 -10.33
N GLY A 19 6.88 24.67 -10.53
CA GLY A 19 6.03 24.23 -9.45
C GLY A 19 6.72 23.11 -8.69
N VAL A 20 7.13 23.36 -7.46
CA VAL A 20 7.58 22.32 -6.52
C VAL A 20 6.35 21.51 -6.18
N SER A 21 6.17 20.37 -6.84
CA SER A 21 5.15 19.38 -6.47
C SER A 21 5.58 18.79 -5.14
N PHE A 22 4.99 19.26 -4.05
CA PHE A 22 5.06 18.53 -2.79
C PHE A 22 4.30 17.22 -3.01
N ALA A 23 5.03 16.11 -3.07
CA ALA A 23 4.41 14.80 -3.00
C ALA A 23 3.64 14.76 -1.69
N GLU A 24 2.31 14.83 -1.77
CA GLU A 24 1.44 14.66 -0.61
C GLU A 24 1.77 13.30 -0.01
N ASN A 25 2.24 13.29 1.25
CA ASN A 25 2.61 12.07 1.96
C ASN A 25 1.34 11.26 2.18
N ASP A 26 1.07 10.32 1.26
CA ASP A 26 -0.06 9.40 1.39
C ASP A 26 0.11 8.56 2.66
N PRO A 27 -0.79 8.71 3.64
CA PRO A 27 -0.60 8.10 4.96
C PRO A 27 -0.64 6.57 4.93
N LEU A 28 -1.19 5.96 3.87
CA LEU A 28 -1.22 4.51 3.72
C LEU A 28 0.09 3.97 3.13
N VAL A 29 0.78 4.75 2.30
CA VAL A 29 2.04 4.34 1.66
C VAL A 29 3.16 4.23 2.69
N GLY A 30 3.97 3.18 2.56
CA GLY A 30 5.15 2.93 3.40
C GLY A 30 5.19 1.51 3.96
N LYS A 31 6.04 1.32 4.96
CA LYS A 31 6.29 0.01 5.57
C LYS A 31 5.44 -0.22 6.82
N TRP A 32 4.91 -1.42 6.90
CA TRP A 32 3.99 -1.86 7.93
C TRP A 32 4.40 -3.19 8.51
N LYS A 33 4.47 -3.26 9.83
CA LYS A 33 4.62 -4.51 10.58
C LYS A 33 3.28 -5.21 10.70
N THR A 34 3.15 -6.43 10.21
CA THR A 34 1.96 -7.24 10.48
C THR A 34 2.01 -7.77 11.90
N ILE A 35 0.89 -7.71 12.62
CA ILE A 35 0.77 -8.26 13.96
C ILE A 35 -0.22 -9.43 13.91
N ASP A 36 0.25 -10.60 14.29
CA ASP A 36 -0.60 -11.78 14.44
C ASP A 36 -1.49 -11.60 15.68
N ASP A 37 -2.81 -11.70 15.51
CA ASP A 37 -3.81 -11.43 16.56
C ASP A 37 -3.87 -12.52 17.64
N ARG A 38 -3.29 -13.69 17.39
CA ARG A 38 -3.25 -14.81 18.35
C ARG A 38 -1.99 -14.80 19.19
N THR A 39 -0.87 -14.45 18.60
CA THR A 39 0.45 -14.56 19.23
C THR A 39 1.04 -13.21 19.58
N SER A 40 0.50 -12.11 19.04
CA SER A 40 1.03 -10.75 19.12
C SER A 40 2.43 -10.57 18.51
N TYR A 41 2.96 -11.59 17.81
CA TYR A 41 4.22 -11.49 17.11
C TYR A 41 4.06 -10.87 15.71
N SER A 42 5.10 -10.18 15.25
CA SER A 42 5.21 -9.75 13.87
C SER A 42 5.87 -10.84 13.03
N ARG A 43 5.15 -11.38 12.05
CA ARG A 43 5.66 -12.42 11.16
C ARG A 43 6.21 -11.87 9.84
N ALA A 44 5.75 -10.72 9.42
CA ALA A 44 6.16 -10.11 8.15
C ALA A 44 6.09 -8.59 8.22
N ASP A 45 6.90 -7.97 7.37
CA ASP A 45 6.72 -6.56 7.01
C ASP A 45 6.19 -6.47 5.59
N VAL A 46 5.27 -5.54 5.38
CA VAL A 46 4.62 -5.28 4.10
C VAL A 46 4.90 -3.84 3.70
N GLU A 47 5.35 -3.63 2.49
CA GLU A 47 5.46 -2.30 1.90
C GLU A 47 4.21 -2.02 1.08
N ILE A 48 3.44 -0.99 1.46
CA ILE A 48 2.27 -0.54 0.72
C ILE A 48 2.69 0.57 -0.25
N ARG A 49 2.24 0.43 -1.48
CA ARG A 49 2.47 1.37 -2.58
C ARG A 49 1.15 1.75 -3.24
N LYS A 50 1.07 2.98 -3.72
CA LYS A 50 -0.03 3.44 -4.57
C LYS A 50 0.35 3.25 -6.03
N LYS A 51 -0.54 2.64 -6.79
CA LYS A 51 -0.36 2.40 -8.23
C LYS A 51 -0.84 3.60 -9.05
N PRO A 52 -0.39 3.74 -10.31
CA PRO A 52 -0.85 4.81 -11.19
C PRO A 52 -2.36 4.87 -11.40
N ASP A 53 -3.06 3.74 -11.29
CA ASP A 53 -4.53 3.64 -11.38
C ASP A 53 -5.26 4.09 -10.10
N GLY A 54 -4.51 4.55 -9.08
CA GLY A 54 -5.04 5.00 -7.79
C GLY A 54 -5.32 3.89 -6.79
N THR A 55 -5.12 2.62 -7.15
CA THR A 55 -5.25 1.50 -6.22
C THR A 55 -3.99 1.32 -5.38
N TYR A 56 -4.14 0.62 -4.25
CA TYR A 56 -3.02 0.27 -3.38
C TYR A 56 -2.73 -1.21 -3.44
N GLU A 57 -1.45 -1.54 -3.39
CA GLU A 57 -0.93 -2.89 -3.23
C GLU A 57 0.09 -2.95 -2.10
N GLY A 58 0.20 -4.09 -1.46
CA GLY A 58 1.19 -4.34 -0.42
C GLY A 58 1.95 -5.62 -0.71
N ILE A 59 3.27 -5.52 -0.68
CA ILE A 59 4.20 -6.61 -1.00
C ILE A 59 4.95 -6.99 0.27
N ILE A 60 5.10 -8.27 0.54
CA ILE A 60 5.91 -8.77 1.65
C ILE A 60 7.38 -8.45 1.35
N VAL A 61 8.02 -7.69 2.23
CA VAL A 61 9.42 -7.28 2.09
C VAL A 61 10.35 -7.94 3.11
N GLU A 62 9.80 -8.47 4.19
CA GLU A 62 10.53 -9.20 5.23
C GLU A 62 9.66 -10.26 5.86
N THR A 63 10.24 -11.38 6.27
CA THR A 63 9.57 -12.44 7.02
C THR A 63 10.37 -12.81 8.26
N ARG A 64 9.67 -13.20 9.33
CA ARG A 64 10.26 -13.63 10.60
C ARG A 64 9.75 -14.99 10.99
N ASN A 65 10.66 -15.87 11.38
CA ASN A 65 10.31 -17.13 11.99
C ASN A 65 9.99 -16.90 13.48
N ILE A 66 8.84 -17.42 13.90
CA ILE A 66 8.47 -17.43 15.31
C ILE A 66 8.50 -18.86 15.83
N PRO A 67 8.88 -19.10 17.09
CA PRO A 67 8.94 -20.44 17.67
C PRO A 67 7.59 -21.15 17.56
N GLY A 68 7.63 -22.42 17.14
CA GLY A 68 6.42 -23.24 17.04
C GLY A 68 5.52 -22.96 15.84
N ALA A 69 5.91 -22.03 14.94
CA ALA A 69 5.16 -21.74 13.72
C ALA A 69 5.90 -22.21 12.47
N GLU A 70 5.12 -22.44 11.41
CA GLU A 70 5.66 -22.80 10.10
C GLU A 70 6.52 -21.68 9.53
N LYS A 71 7.64 -22.04 8.90
CA LYS A 71 8.53 -21.07 8.26
C LYS A 71 7.86 -20.45 7.04
N MET A 72 7.95 -19.13 6.94
CA MET A 72 7.40 -18.37 5.83
C MET A 72 8.42 -18.16 4.72
N ASN A 73 8.72 -19.21 3.95
CA ASN A 73 9.72 -19.14 2.88
C ASN A 73 9.09 -19.14 1.48
N ILE A 74 8.22 -20.10 1.20
CA ILE A 74 7.63 -20.34 -0.13
C ILE A 74 6.12 -20.55 0.03
N CYS A 75 5.33 -19.93 -0.83
CA CYS A 75 3.88 -20.08 -0.83
C CYS A 75 3.43 -21.31 -1.60
N HIS A 76 3.47 -22.46 -0.98
CA HIS A 76 3.09 -23.71 -1.63
C HIS A 76 1.61 -23.80 -1.98
N GLN A 77 0.74 -23.18 -1.17
CA GLN A 77 -0.72 -23.23 -1.32
C GLN A 77 -1.30 -22.04 -2.13
N CYS A 78 -0.48 -21.09 -2.54
CA CYS A 78 -0.95 -19.92 -3.27
C CYS A 78 -1.60 -20.30 -4.61
N PRO A 79 -2.62 -19.53 -5.05
CA PRO A 79 -3.30 -19.78 -6.31
C PRO A 79 -2.49 -19.33 -7.53
N GLY A 80 -2.70 -20.01 -8.65
CA GLY A 80 -2.22 -19.60 -9.97
C GLY A 80 -0.71 -19.36 -10.03
N GLN A 81 -0.32 -18.23 -10.57
CA GLN A 81 1.09 -17.86 -10.76
C GLN A 81 1.83 -17.55 -9.45
N LEU A 82 1.13 -17.39 -8.33
CA LEU A 82 1.73 -17.16 -7.02
C LEU A 82 2.18 -18.46 -6.34
N LYS A 83 1.76 -19.61 -6.85
CA LYS A 83 2.16 -20.91 -6.32
C LYS A 83 3.66 -21.11 -6.39
N ASN A 84 4.24 -21.57 -5.30
CA ASN A 84 5.67 -21.82 -5.14
C ASN A 84 6.57 -20.56 -5.28
N LYS A 85 5.98 -19.37 -5.19
CA LYS A 85 6.77 -18.14 -5.13
C LYS A 85 7.30 -17.92 -3.72
N PRO A 86 8.48 -17.28 -3.57
CA PRO A 86 8.97 -16.85 -2.28
C PRO A 86 7.99 -15.88 -1.61
N PHE A 87 7.88 -15.92 -0.28
CA PHE A 87 7.07 -14.94 0.44
C PHE A 87 7.60 -13.51 0.25
N ILE A 88 8.92 -13.32 0.27
CA ILE A 88 9.52 -12.02 -0.04
C ILE A 88 9.25 -11.69 -1.52
N GLY A 89 8.63 -10.54 -1.76
CA GLY A 89 8.16 -10.11 -3.07
C GLY A 89 6.74 -10.56 -3.41
N LEU A 90 6.09 -11.35 -2.55
CA LEU A 90 4.73 -11.83 -2.78
C LEU A 90 3.72 -10.71 -2.53
N PRO A 91 2.76 -10.45 -3.45
CA PRO A 91 1.63 -9.56 -3.18
C PRO A 91 0.77 -10.16 -2.07
N PHE A 92 0.58 -9.39 -1.00
CA PHE A 92 -0.20 -9.79 0.18
C PHE A 92 -1.58 -9.13 0.18
N ILE A 93 -1.65 -7.88 -0.26
CA ILE A 93 -2.88 -7.15 -0.49
C ILE A 93 -2.82 -6.42 -1.84
N TRP A 94 -3.95 -6.29 -2.53
CA TRP A 94 -4.04 -5.52 -3.77
C TRP A 94 -5.45 -5.02 -4.07
N GLY A 95 -5.54 -4.06 -4.98
CA GLY A 95 -6.79 -3.53 -5.50
C GLY A 95 -7.57 -2.65 -4.53
N PHE A 96 -7.00 -2.30 -3.37
CA PHE A 96 -7.66 -1.40 -2.42
C PHE A 96 -7.83 -0.02 -3.03
N LYS A 97 -9.00 0.57 -2.81
CA LYS A 97 -9.31 1.96 -3.18
C LYS A 97 -9.71 2.74 -1.95
N GLN A 98 -9.29 3.99 -1.86
CA GLN A 98 -9.76 4.89 -0.82
C GLN A 98 -11.26 5.12 -0.98
N ASP A 99 -12.02 5.03 0.10
CA ASP A 99 -13.44 5.32 0.09
C ASP A 99 -13.66 6.83 -0.07
N PRO A 100 -14.38 7.29 -1.11
CA PRO A 100 -14.62 8.72 -1.33
C PRO A 100 -15.40 9.39 -0.20
N LYS A 101 -16.16 8.62 0.60
CA LYS A 101 -16.93 9.13 1.73
C LYS A 101 -16.16 9.16 3.04
N ASN A 102 -15.09 8.35 3.15
CA ASN A 102 -14.27 8.29 4.35
C ASN A 102 -12.81 8.05 3.99
N PRO A 103 -11.95 9.09 4.03
CA PRO A 103 -10.56 9.00 3.60
C PRO A 103 -9.69 8.08 4.46
N LEU A 104 -10.18 7.65 5.63
CA LEU A 104 -9.49 6.67 6.47
C LEU A 104 -9.91 5.23 6.17
N GLN A 105 -10.83 5.01 5.23
CA GLN A 105 -11.26 3.68 4.80
C GLN A 105 -10.75 3.33 3.41
N PHE A 106 -10.42 2.06 3.23
CA PHE A 106 -9.98 1.48 1.96
C PHE A 106 -10.81 0.24 1.71
N VAL A 107 -11.36 0.12 0.52
CA VAL A 107 -12.38 -0.86 0.16
C VAL A 107 -12.04 -1.59 -1.13
N GLN A 108 -12.84 -2.61 -1.46
CA GLN A 108 -12.76 -3.39 -2.72
C GLN A 108 -11.41 -4.13 -2.90
N GLY A 109 -10.65 -4.30 -1.83
CA GLY A 109 -9.37 -4.97 -1.88
C GLY A 109 -9.46 -6.49 -1.87
N SER A 110 -8.32 -7.10 -2.16
CA SER A 110 -8.08 -8.54 -1.99
C SER A 110 -6.94 -8.75 -0.98
N VAL A 111 -7.06 -9.81 -0.20
CA VAL A 111 -6.07 -10.21 0.81
C VAL A 111 -5.73 -11.66 0.59
N LEU A 112 -4.44 -11.95 0.41
CA LEU A 112 -3.92 -13.31 0.33
C LEU A 112 -3.61 -13.82 1.74
N ASP A 113 -4.08 -15.03 2.07
CA ASP A 113 -3.52 -15.83 3.14
C ASP A 113 -2.37 -16.67 2.56
N PRO A 114 -1.10 -16.30 2.81
CA PRO A 114 0.01 -16.98 2.15
C PRO A 114 0.29 -18.37 2.74
N ILE A 115 -0.26 -18.70 3.91
CA ILE A 115 -0.14 -20.02 4.51
C ILE A 115 -1.20 -20.97 3.94
N GLY A 116 -2.47 -20.55 3.98
CA GLY A 116 -3.60 -21.35 3.49
C GLY A 116 -3.85 -21.22 1.99
N GLY A 117 -3.20 -20.29 1.31
CA GLY A 117 -3.33 -20.07 -0.13
C GLY A 117 -4.66 -19.48 -0.57
N LYS A 118 -5.49 -18.99 0.36
CA LYS A 118 -6.80 -18.42 0.04
C LYS A 118 -6.70 -16.92 -0.20
N VAL A 119 -7.52 -16.44 -1.12
CA VAL A 119 -7.71 -15.02 -1.38
C VAL A 119 -9.08 -14.60 -0.85
N TYR A 120 -9.08 -13.58 0.00
CA TYR A 120 -10.27 -13.01 0.62
C TYR A 120 -10.57 -11.64 0.05
N LYS A 121 -11.84 -11.23 0.11
CA LYS A 121 -12.20 -9.81 -0.05
C LYS A 121 -11.64 -9.04 1.14
N GLY A 122 -11.18 -7.81 0.92
CA GLY A 122 -10.55 -7.00 1.93
C GLY A 122 -11.11 -5.60 2.04
N LYS A 123 -11.14 -5.10 3.27
CA LYS A 123 -11.28 -3.69 3.59
C LYS A 123 -10.30 -3.32 4.69
N ALA A 124 -9.88 -2.07 4.72
CA ALA A 124 -8.93 -1.60 5.71
C ALA A 124 -9.36 -0.24 6.28
N ARG A 125 -8.96 0.02 7.51
CA ARG A 125 -9.19 1.30 8.19
C ARG A 125 -7.89 1.80 8.79
N LEU A 126 -7.51 3.00 8.40
CA LEU A 126 -6.36 3.71 8.94
C LEU A 126 -6.78 4.47 10.21
N SER A 127 -5.95 4.45 11.24
CA SER A 127 -6.15 5.32 12.41
C SER A 127 -5.94 6.79 12.05
N ALA A 128 -6.57 7.70 12.79
CA ALA A 128 -6.47 9.14 12.53
C ALA A 128 -5.03 9.67 12.56
N ASN A 129 -4.15 9.06 13.37
CA ASN A 129 -2.73 9.43 13.42
C ASN A 129 -1.85 8.73 12.36
N GLY A 130 -2.44 7.93 11.46
CA GLY A 130 -1.73 7.23 10.38
C GLY A 130 -0.79 6.10 10.82
N LYS A 131 -0.77 5.72 12.09
CA LYS A 131 0.21 4.76 12.65
C LYS A 131 -0.30 3.32 12.74
N ARG A 132 -1.61 3.10 12.63
CA ARG A 132 -2.23 1.78 12.76
C ARG A 132 -3.19 1.54 11.60
N LEU A 133 -3.08 0.38 10.97
CA LEU A 133 -3.98 -0.09 9.91
C LEU A 133 -4.69 -1.35 10.39
N THR A 134 -6.00 -1.31 10.47
CA THR A 134 -6.83 -2.50 10.71
C THR A 134 -7.26 -3.06 9.37
N LEU A 135 -6.77 -4.24 9.02
CA LEU A 135 -7.09 -4.96 7.80
C LEU A 135 -8.10 -6.06 8.11
N ARG A 136 -9.19 -6.13 7.38
CA ARG A 136 -10.21 -7.17 7.51
C ARG A 136 -10.35 -7.95 6.22
N GLY A 137 -10.01 -9.24 6.28
CA GLY A 137 -10.32 -10.22 5.24
C GLY A 137 -11.66 -10.91 5.53
N TYR A 138 -12.50 -11.10 4.50
CA TYR A 138 -13.81 -11.73 4.66
C TYR A 138 -14.25 -12.50 3.42
N VAL A 139 -15.21 -13.39 3.60
CA VAL A 139 -15.87 -14.17 2.55
C VAL A 139 -17.34 -13.76 2.50
N GLY A 140 -17.87 -13.45 1.31
CA GLY A 140 -19.24 -13.02 1.12
C GLY A 140 -19.52 -11.64 1.73
N VAL A 141 -20.03 -11.60 2.96
CA VAL A 141 -20.32 -10.36 3.69
C VAL A 141 -19.26 -10.06 4.73
N SER A 142 -19.01 -8.76 5.00
CA SER A 142 -17.89 -8.35 5.87
C SER A 142 -18.04 -8.70 7.35
N VAL A 143 -19.22 -9.15 7.78
CA VAL A 143 -19.45 -9.65 9.15
C VAL A 143 -18.79 -11.01 9.38
N ILE A 144 -18.60 -11.80 8.31
CA ILE A 144 -17.93 -13.10 8.36
C ILE A 144 -16.48 -12.89 7.89
N GLY A 145 -15.60 -12.62 8.82
CA GLY A 145 -14.20 -12.37 8.50
C GLY A 145 -13.34 -12.18 9.73
N ARG A 146 -12.04 -11.97 9.49
CA ARG A 146 -11.02 -11.78 10.51
C ARG A 146 -10.34 -10.44 10.30
N SER A 147 -10.08 -9.75 11.40
CA SER A 147 -9.33 -8.50 11.40
C SER A 147 -7.96 -8.70 12.01
N VAL A 148 -6.95 -8.08 11.40
CA VAL A 148 -5.58 -8.01 11.92
C VAL A 148 -5.14 -6.56 11.95
N THR A 149 -4.20 -6.24 12.82
CA THR A 149 -3.65 -4.89 12.96
C THR A 149 -2.23 -4.86 12.46
N TRP A 150 -1.91 -3.82 11.70
CA TRP A 150 -0.56 -3.52 11.25
C TRP A 150 -0.10 -2.19 11.84
N ILE A 151 1.17 -2.08 12.14
CA ILE A 151 1.79 -0.90 12.74
C ILE A 151 2.78 -0.30 11.75
N LYS A 152 2.65 1.01 11.48
CA LYS A 152 3.59 1.76 10.64
C LYS A 152 4.87 2.08 11.39
N TYR A 153 6.01 2.00 10.71
CA TYR A 153 7.32 2.33 11.28
C TYR A 153 8.24 3.01 10.27
#